data_3490f3691b4f3d85f6241a6658058e33
#
_entry.id   3490f3691b4f3d85f6241a6658058e33
#
_cell.length_a   1.000
_cell.length_b   1.000
_cell.length_c   1.000
_cell.angle_alpha   90.00
_cell.angle_beta   90.00
_cell.angle_gamma   90.00
#
_symmetry.space_group_name_H-M   'P 1'
#
loop_
_entity.id
_entity.type
_entity.pdbx_description
1 polymer ?
#
loop_
_entity_poly.entity_id
_entity_poly.type
_entity_poly.pdbx_seq_one_letter_code
_entity_poly.pdbx_strand_id
1 'polypeptide(L)'
;MKEFVKRTFDLVCVFFASIVFSPFFVVVYFAIKHEDGGPAIFKQERIGKGGKPFMLYKFRSMKVDAEKNGKPQLWAGGEDDRLTKVGKFIREHHLDELPQFLNIWKGDMSFVGYRPERQYFIDKIVKENPDYLKLYAMRP
;
A
#
# COMPACT_ATOMS: atom_id res chain seq x y z
N MET A 1 2.25 -3.66 27.14
CA MET A 1 1.78 -5.07 26.96
C MET A 1 0.95 -5.23 25.66
N LYS A 2 -0.10 -4.45 25.43
CA LYS A 2 -0.95 -4.58 24.22
C LYS A 2 -0.19 -4.39 22.88
N GLU A 3 0.70 -3.41 22.79
CA GLU A 3 1.52 -3.16 21.59
C GLU A 3 2.50 -4.31 21.29
N PHE A 4 3.11 -4.90 22.32
CA PHE A 4 4.01 -6.03 22.16
C PHE A 4 3.28 -7.26 21.61
N VAL A 5 2.14 -7.61 22.23
CA VAL A 5 1.31 -8.75 21.78
C VAL A 5 0.86 -8.55 20.33
N LYS A 6 0.36 -7.35 19.99
CA LYS A 6 -0.02 -7.02 18.62
C LYS A 6 1.15 -7.17 17.66
N ARG A 7 2.34 -6.70 18.05
CA ARG A 7 3.53 -6.80 17.19
C ARG A 7 3.97 -8.24 16.96
N THR A 8 3.93 -9.07 18.00
CA THR A 8 4.22 -10.52 17.88
C THR A 8 3.23 -11.17 16.92
N PHE A 9 1.95 -10.88 17.07
CA PHE A 9 0.91 -11.38 16.16
C PHE A 9 1.19 -10.95 14.70
N ASP A 10 1.46 -9.67 14.45
CA ASP A 10 1.79 -9.16 13.12
C ASP A 10 2.98 -9.90 12.50
N LEU A 11 4.05 -10.12 13.27
CA LEU A 11 5.26 -10.81 12.80
C LEU A 11 5.00 -12.28 12.46
N VAL A 12 4.24 -12.98 13.29
CA VAL A 12 3.88 -14.38 13.04
C VAL A 12 3.00 -14.48 11.79
N CYS A 13 1.97 -13.65 11.69
CA CYS A 13 1.08 -13.66 10.54
C CYS A 13 1.81 -13.31 9.24
N VAL A 14 2.65 -12.26 9.23
CA VAL A 14 3.38 -11.87 8.02
C VAL A 14 4.41 -12.91 7.60
N PHE A 15 5.00 -13.64 8.56
CA PHE A 15 5.92 -14.74 8.26
C PHE A 15 5.22 -15.82 7.44
N PHE A 16 4.10 -16.36 7.94
CA PHE A 16 3.35 -17.38 7.23
C PHE A 16 2.74 -16.87 5.92
N ALA A 17 2.17 -15.66 5.93
CA ALA A 17 1.64 -15.05 4.72
C ALA A 17 2.71 -14.87 3.65
N SER A 18 3.93 -14.45 4.02
CA SER A 18 5.04 -14.29 3.06
C SER A 18 5.41 -15.60 2.39
N ILE A 19 5.39 -16.73 3.12
CA ILE A 19 5.66 -18.06 2.56
C ILE A 19 4.54 -18.45 1.59
N VAL A 20 3.29 -18.36 2.02
CA VAL A 20 2.12 -18.78 1.23
C VAL A 20 2.00 -17.95 -0.06
N PHE A 21 2.20 -16.64 0.02
CA PHE A 21 2.03 -15.72 -1.11
C PHE A 21 3.31 -15.51 -1.94
N SER A 22 4.45 -16.12 -1.56
CA SER A 22 5.70 -15.99 -2.32
C SER A 22 5.60 -16.40 -3.79
N PRO A 23 4.90 -17.47 -4.18
CA PRO A 23 4.74 -17.82 -5.61
C PRO A 23 3.99 -16.72 -6.38
N PHE A 24 2.92 -16.17 -5.79
CA PHE A 24 2.16 -15.07 -6.39
C PHE A 24 3.00 -13.81 -6.54
N PHE A 25 3.83 -13.51 -5.54
CA PHE A 25 4.74 -12.38 -5.60
C PHE A 25 5.68 -12.49 -6.81
N VAL A 26 6.28 -13.66 -7.02
CA VAL A 26 7.20 -13.92 -8.15
C VAL A 26 6.46 -13.78 -9.47
N VAL A 27 5.31 -14.44 -9.62
CA VAL A 27 4.51 -14.39 -10.86
C VAL A 27 4.11 -12.96 -11.20
N VAL A 28 3.55 -12.22 -10.25
CA VAL A 28 3.10 -10.84 -10.46
C VAL A 28 4.27 -9.92 -10.79
N TYR A 29 5.40 -10.09 -10.09
CA TYR A 29 6.62 -9.32 -10.36
C TYR A 29 7.07 -9.45 -11.82
N PHE A 30 7.19 -10.67 -12.31
CA PHE A 30 7.61 -10.91 -13.70
C PHE A 30 6.54 -10.52 -14.70
N ALA A 31 5.26 -10.72 -14.40
CA ALA A 31 4.16 -10.29 -15.29
C ALA A 31 4.20 -8.77 -15.53
N ILE A 32 4.37 -7.96 -14.49
CA ILE A 32 4.49 -6.50 -14.63
C ILE A 32 5.75 -6.13 -15.43
N LYS A 33 6.88 -6.79 -15.15
CA LYS A 33 8.13 -6.55 -15.86
C LYS A 33 8.03 -6.86 -17.34
N HIS A 34 7.30 -7.92 -17.69
CA HIS A 34 7.16 -8.37 -19.07
C HIS A 34 6.19 -7.48 -19.86
N GLU A 35 5.21 -6.87 -19.21
CA GLU A 35 4.17 -6.09 -19.89
C GLU A 35 4.71 -4.80 -20.52
N ASP A 36 5.55 -4.05 -19.78
CA ASP A 36 6.06 -2.74 -20.24
C ASP A 36 7.51 -2.44 -19.86
N GLY A 37 8.23 -3.40 -19.27
CA GLY A 37 9.64 -3.25 -18.88
C GLY A 37 9.90 -2.32 -17.69
N GLY A 38 8.89 -1.62 -17.19
CA GLY A 38 9.02 -0.65 -16.10
C GLY A 38 9.24 -1.29 -14.72
N PRO A 39 9.41 -0.50 -13.65
CA PRO A 39 9.60 -1.01 -12.29
C PRO A 39 8.36 -1.76 -11.82
N ALA A 40 8.55 -3.00 -11.28
CA ALA A 40 7.44 -3.80 -10.79
C ALA A 40 6.90 -3.29 -9.44
N ILE A 41 7.77 -2.71 -8.60
CA ILE A 41 7.40 -2.17 -7.29
C ILE A 41 7.21 -0.65 -7.38
N PHE A 42 6.03 -0.22 -6.98
CA PHE A 42 5.68 1.19 -6.79
C PHE A 42 5.89 1.56 -5.33
N LYS A 43 6.47 2.74 -5.11
CA LYS A 43 6.73 3.29 -3.78
C LYS A 43 6.02 4.62 -3.64
N GLN A 44 5.34 4.83 -2.52
CA GLN A 44 4.62 6.06 -2.26
C GLN A 44 4.71 6.43 -0.79
N GLU A 45 5.04 7.69 -0.52
CA GLU A 45 5.03 8.20 0.84
C GLU A 45 3.60 8.27 1.40
N ARG A 46 3.44 7.77 2.61
CA ARG A 46 2.21 7.78 3.39
C ARG A 46 2.51 8.20 4.82
N ILE A 47 1.48 8.65 5.53
CA ILE A 47 1.62 9.04 6.93
C ILE A 47 1.14 7.91 7.83
N GLY A 48 1.98 7.55 8.78
CA GLY A 48 1.77 6.44 9.70
C GLY A 48 1.65 6.87 11.16
N LYS A 49 2.00 5.95 12.07
CA LYS A 49 1.93 6.16 13.52
C LYS A 49 2.70 7.42 13.94
N GLY A 50 2.08 8.22 14.79
CA GLY A 50 2.65 9.47 15.28
C GLY A 50 2.76 10.57 14.22
N GLY A 51 2.04 10.47 13.10
CA GLY A 51 2.11 11.43 12.01
C GLY A 51 3.44 11.36 11.23
N LYS A 52 4.21 10.28 11.38
CA LYS A 52 5.51 10.12 10.72
C LYS A 52 5.34 9.56 9.30
N PRO A 53 6.04 10.13 8.31
CA PRO A 53 6.02 9.58 6.96
C PRO A 53 6.75 8.23 6.90
N PHE A 54 6.25 7.32 6.07
CA PHE A 54 6.91 6.08 5.72
C PHE A 54 6.67 5.74 4.25
N MET A 55 7.51 4.89 3.68
CA MET A 55 7.41 4.49 2.29
C MET A 55 6.55 3.22 2.17
N LEU A 56 5.36 3.36 1.61
CA LEU A 56 4.45 2.26 1.30
C LEU A 56 4.89 1.55 0.02
N TYR A 57 4.93 0.22 0.04
CA TYR A 57 5.26 -0.61 -1.12
C TYR A 57 4.02 -1.26 -1.69
N LYS A 58 3.89 -1.19 -3.02
CA LYS A 58 2.84 -1.89 -3.78
C LYS A 58 3.40 -2.44 -5.08
N PHE A 59 2.74 -3.40 -5.68
CA PHE A 59 2.96 -3.67 -7.09
C PHE A 59 2.42 -2.52 -7.93
N ARG A 60 3.14 -2.17 -8.98
CA ARG A 60 2.72 -1.16 -9.92
C ARG A 60 1.55 -1.68 -10.75
N SER A 61 0.43 -1.02 -10.68
CA SER A 61 -0.80 -1.32 -11.44
C SER A 61 -1.10 -0.30 -12.54
N MET A 62 -0.41 0.83 -12.53
CA MET A 62 -0.58 1.90 -13.51
C MET A 62 0.62 2.01 -14.44
N LYS A 63 0.40 2.58 -15.61
CA LYS A 63 1.47 2.94 -16.57
C LYS A 63 2.47 3.87 -15.89
N VAL A 64 3.73 3.87 -16.37
CA VAL A 64 4.81 4.67 -15.76
C VAL A 64 4.50 6.16 -15.71
N ASP A 65 3.72 6.65 -16.66
CA ASP A 65 3.37 8.06 -16.85
C ASP A 65 1.93 8.41 -16.38
N ALA A 66 1.32 7.57 -15.58
CA ALA A 66 -0.09 7.70 -15.18
C ALA A 66 -0.45 9.00 -14.43
N GLU A 67 0.50 9.60 -13.73
CA GLU A 67 0.32 10.88 -13.01
C GLU A 67 1.18 12.01 -13.65
N LYS A 68 1.16 12.15 -14.97
CA LYS A 68 1.93 13.19 -15.69
C LYS A 68 1.69 14.62 -15.19
N ASN A 69 0.52 14.90 -14.67
CA ASN A 69 0.15 16.22 -14.18
C ASN A 69 0.53 16.46 -12.70
N GLY A 70 1.23 15.52 -12.05
CA GLY A 70 1.71 15.65 -10.68
C GLY A 70 0.62 15.77 -9.60
N LYS A 71 -0.66 15.71 -9.97
CA LYS A 71 -1.77 15.80 -9.01
C LYS A 71 -2.19 14.40 -8.56
N PRO A 72 -2.30 14.15 -7.24
CA PRO A 72 -2.86 12.92 -6.73
C PRO A 72 -4.31 12.74 -7.19
N GLN A 73 -4.58 11.63 -7.86
CA GLN A 73 -5.94 11.27 -8.26
C GLN A 73 -6.37 10.00 -7.56
N LEU A 74 -7.57 10.01 -6.98
CA LEU A 74 -8.19 8.81 -6.44
C LEU A 74 -8.72 7.96 -7.60
N TRP A 75 -8.57 6.64 -7.47
CA TRP A 75 -9.26 5.73 -8.35
C TRP A 75 -10.72 5.60 -7.90
N ALA A 76 -11.63 5.95 -8.79
CA ALA A 76 -13.08 5.93 -8.50
C ALA A 76 -13.75 4.58 -8.81
N GLY A 77 -12.96 3.58 -9.23
CA GLY A 77 -13.49 2.30 -9.75
C GLY A 77 -13.80 2.37 -11.25
N GLY A 78 -14.06 1.21 -11.87
CA GLY A 78 -14.41 1.12 -13.28
C GLY A 78 -13.22 1.12 -14.24
N GLU A 79 -13.46 1.49 -15.50
CA GLU A 79 -12.42 1.58 -16.50
C GLU A 79 -11.54 2.81 -16.27
N ASP A 80 -10.24 2.57 -16.18
CA ASP A 80 -9.23 3.61 -15.99
C ASP A 80 -8.08 3.35 -16.97
N ASP A 81 -7.97 4.20 -17.98
CA ASP A 81 -6.94 4.10 -19.05
C ASP A 81 -5.50 4.18 -18.51
N ARG A 82 -5.33 4.59 -17.25
CA ARG A 82 -4.03 4.61 -16.59
C ARG A 82 -3.55 3.23 -16.15
N LEU A 83 -4.47 2.26 -16.04
CA LEU A 83 -4.12 0.89 -15.64
C LEU A 83 -3.46 0.13 -16.79
N THR A 84 -2.49 -0.71 -16.44
CA THR A 84 -2.02 -1.76 -17.35
C THR A 84 -2.98 -2.95 -17.31
N LYS A 85 -2.89 -3.90 -18.24
CA LYS A 85 -3.75 -5.11 -18.22
C LYS A 85 -3.50 -5.94 -16.97
N VAL A 86 -2.23 -6.21 -16.68
CA VAL A 86 -1.83 -6.89 -15.43
C VAL A 86 -2.25 -6.06 -14.22
N GLY A 87 -2.09 -4.74 -14.29
CA GLY A 87 -2.46 -3.80 -13.24
C GLY A 87 -3.95 -3.86 -12.88
N LYS A 88 -4.83 -3.95 -13.87
CA LYS A 88 -6.27 -4.14 -13.66
C LYS A 88 -6.55 -5.42 -12.88
N PHE A 89 -6.01 -6.54 -13.34
CA PHE A 89 -6.18 -7.83 -12.69
C PHE A 89 -5.69 -7.85 -11.24
N ILE A 90 -4.45 -7.39 -10.98
CA ILE A 90 -3.89 -7.42 -9.61
C ILE A 90 -4.64 -6.49 -8.65
N ARG A 91 -5.23 -5.41 -9.16
CA ARG A 91 -6.01 -4.46 -8.37
C ARG A 91 -7.39 -5.01 -8.01
N GLU A 92 -8.07 -5.64 -8.95
CA GLU A 92 -9.35 -6.30 -8.72
C GLU A 92 -9.26 -7.43 -7.68
N HIS A 93 -8.11 -8.12 -7.61
CA HIS A 93 -7.85 -9.22 -6.68
C HIS A 93 -7.02 -8.80 -5.45
N HIS A 94 -6.76 -7.50 -5.26
CA HIS A 94 -5.94 -6.96 -4.18
C HIS A 94 -4.51 -7.52 -4.07
N LEU A 95 -4.01 -8.13 -5.14
CA LEU A 95 -2.64 -8.65 -5.21
C LEU A 95 -1.59 -7.54 -5.28
N ASP A 96 -2.00 -6.34 -5.68
CA ASP A 96 -1.13 -5.17 -5.72
C ASP A 96 -0.62 -4.76 -4.32
N GLU A 97 -1.28 -5.21 -3.26
CA GLU A 97 -0.92 -4.89 -1.88
C GLU A 97 0.05 -5.88 -1.23
N LEU A 98 0.38 -7.02 -1.88
CA LEU A 98 1.32 -8.00 -1.32
C LEU A 98 2.67 -7.42 -0.88
N PRO A 99 3.30 -6.45 -1.57
CA PRO A 99 4.55 -5.85 -1.11
C PRO A 99 4.44 -5.09 0.21
N GLN A 100 3.22 -4.79 0.71
CA GLN A 100 3.02 -4.18 2.03
C GLN A 100 3.42 -5.12 3.18
N PHE A 101 3.56 -6.44 2.93
CA PHE A 101 4.17 -7.34 3.91
C PHE A 101 5.54 -6.85 4.37
N LEU A 102 6.31 -6.20 3.49
CA LEU A 102 7.58 -5.58 3.87
C LEU A 102 7.37 -4.42 4.87
N ASN A 103 6.30 -3.64 4.72
CA ASN A 103 5.98 -2.58 5.68
C ASN A 103 5.58 -3.14 7.04
N ILE A 104 4.86 -4.28 7.06
CA ILE A 104 4.54 -4.97 8.32
C ILE A 104 5.82 -5.52 8.96
N TRP A 105 6.71 -6.14 8.17
CA TRP A 105 8.01 -6.60 8.66
C TRP A 105 8.85 -5.49 9.30
N LYS A 106 8.90 -4.32 8.67
CA LYS A 106 9.62 -3.13 9.18
C LYS A 106 8.96 -2.52 10.42
N GLY A 107 7.66 -2.76 10.62
CA GLY A 107 6.88 -2.18 11.71
C GLY A 107 6.22 -0.85 11.37
N ASP A 108 6.23 -0.45 10.10
CA ASP A 108 5.52 0.73 9.62
C ASP A 108 4.01 0.52 9.65
N MET A 109 3.58 -0.73 9.40
CA MET A 109 2.17 -1.14 9.33
C MET A 109 1.86 -2.33 10.22
N SER A 110 0.58 -2.61 10.39
CA SER A 110 0.01 -3.78 11.05
C SER A 110 -1.05 -4.42 10.15
N PHE A 111 -1.34 -5.71 10.33
CA PHE A 111 -2.48 -6.35 9.63
C PHE A 111 -3.81 -5.71 9.97
N VAL A 112 -3.94 -5.19 11.18
CA VAL A 112 -5.14 -4.52 11.67
C VAL A 112 -4.80 -3.09 12.04
N GLY A 113 -5.23 -2.15 11.21
CA GLY A 113 -4.97 -0.73 11.39
C GLY A 113 -5.85 0.13 10.49
N TYR A 114 -5.67 1.44 10.56
CA TYR A 114 -6.33 2.36 9.64
C TYR A 114 -5.60 2.36 8.28
N ARG A 115 -6.27 2.81 7.22
CA ARG A 115 -5.64 2.97 5.91
C ARG A 115 -4.73 4.20 5.92
N PRO A 116 -3.43 4.04 5.63
CA PRO A 116 -2.53 5.21 5.59
C PRO A 116 -2.80 6.05 4.34
N GLU A 117 -2.92 7.35 4.53
CA GLU A 117 -3.20 8.30 3.45
C GLU A 117 -1.98 9.18 3.12
N ARG A 118 -2.01 9.83 1.94
CA ARG A 118 -1.03 10.84 1.55
C ARG A 118 -1.32 12.14 2.31
N GLN A 119 -0.29 12.90 2.66
CA GLN A 119 -0.45 14.18 3.34
C GLN A 119 -1.47 15.10 2.66
N TYR A 120 -1.47 15.14 1.34
CA TYR A 120 -2.43 15.92 0.56
C TYR A 120 -3.92 15.62 0.88
N PHE A 121 -4.26 14.34 1.09
CA PHE A 121 -5.62 13.96 1.45
C PHE A 121 -5.91 14.17 2.92
N ILE A 122 -4.91 13.95 3.79
CA ILE A 122 -5.01 14.18 5.24
C ILE A 122 -5.36 15.63 5.50
N ASP A 123 -4.71 16.58 4.84
CA ASP A 123 -4.96 18.01 5.00
C ASP A 123 -6.42 18.39 4.68
N LYS A 124 -7.06 17.67 3.75
CA LYS A 124 -8.47 17.84 3.43
C LYS A 124 -9.36 17.18 4.48
N ILE A 125 -9.06 15.95 4.86
CA ILE A 125 -9.85 15.16 5.82
C ILE A 125 -9.86 15.85 7.19
N VAL A 126 -8.72 16.35 7.65
CA VAL A 126 -8.60 17.02 8.97
C VAL A 126 -9.39 18.34 9.03
N LYS A 127 -9.55 19.02 7.90
CA LYS A 127 -10.41 20.23 7.84
C LYS A 127 -11.87 19.90 8.11
N GLU A 128 -12.34 18.75 7.65
CA GLU A 128 -13.73 18.30 7.82
C GLU A 128 -13.90 17.51 9.12
N ASN A 129 -12.88 16.74 9.51
CA ASN A 129 -12.88 15.89 10.70
C ASN A 129 -11.54 15.94 11.43
N PRO A 130 -11.34 16.85 12.39
CA PRO A 130 -10.11 16.95 13.17
C PRO A 130 -9.79 15.68 13.98
N ASP A 131 -10.81 14.89 14.33
CA ASP A 131 -10.65 13.64 15.07
C ASP A 131 -9.88 12.55 14.31
N TYR A 132 -9.73 12.73 12.99
CA TYR A 132 -8.88 11.85 12.17
C TYR A 132 -7.46 11.68 12.73
N LEU A 133 -6.90 12.72 13.33
CA LEU A 133 -5.56 12.70 13.93
C LEU A 133 -5.43 11.71 15.10
N LYS A 134 -6.55 11.32 15.74
CA LYS A 134 -6.54 10.30 16.81
C LYS A 134 -6.09 8.92 16.30
N LEU A 135 -6.24 8.65 14.99
CA LEU A 135 -5.78 7.40 14.38
C LEU A 135 -4.26 7.23 14.48
N TYR A 136 -3.51 8.34 14.55
CA TYR A 136 -2.05 8.29 14.64
C TYR A 136 -1.51 7.71 15.96
N ALA A 137 -2.37 7.49 16.94
CA ALA A 137 -1.99 6.75 18.15
C ALA A 137 -1.64 5.29 17.86
N MET A 138 -2.13 4.73 16.74
CA MET A 138 -1.90 3.35 16.33
C MET A 138 -1.15 3.27 14.99
N ARG A 139 -0.64 2.06 14.63
CA ARG A 139 -0.11 1.79 13.27
C ARG A 139 -1.24 1.64 12.26
N PRO A 140 -1.02 2.13 11.03
CA PRO A 140 -1.91 1.83 9.91
C PRO A 140 -1.89 0.37 9.53
#